data_ec3e417416f114590d2f20a49c2d893f
#
_entry.id   ec3e417416f114590d2f20a49c2d893f
#
_cell.length_a   1.000
_cell.length_b   1.000
_cell.length_c   1.000
_cell.angle_alpha   90.00
_cell.angle_beta   90.00
_cell.angle_gamma   90.00
#
_symmetry.space_group_name_H-M   'P 1'
#
loop_
_entity.id
_entity.type
_entity.pdbx_description
1 polymer ?
#
loop_
_entity_poly.entity_id
_entity_poly.type
_entity_poly.pdbx_seq_one_letter_code
_entity_poly.pdbx_strand_id
1 'polypeptide(L)'
;MSSSEYTTEPAVNPLAPVEQLVHWLASATIHLAIGLPIGLAAAAMMRRHHLRWTWAAGALAAVVLARPPLDGGTLTLGTAALCATVRGRRWHREDLEAGADLAELAAGRRGPLDALRSLARRAQLRWSAPGAESRWHGDRLTVGYERDGRAVMLPLGGATGGTHTLVVGATRSGKTVTMTWMATHAIERGMGAIVIDPKGDPDLHRALRDAALAHGRRFVEWAPRGGTVYNPYARGSETEIADKALAGERFTEPHYLRQAQRYLGHEVRVLRQAGIEVSLRALVEHLDPARLELLARGLSEPQARGTHAYLDSLGARQESDLAGVRDRLAIMAESDIGQWLDPETSGASRLDLLDGAKARAVVYFDLRADRHPLLAQMLAGAIVGDLQATVAGLQGRPVSTLVMIDEFSAIAPERVVGLFARAGGAGVSLVLGTQELADMRLPGREMLLEQVVGNLSVLIAHRQVVPASAELLAAMTETRGVWRTSHHGNGRLTRTRDLEHALGAGQVMSLAQGWAAVIGLSDGGCVSVARMLSVKHRH
;
A
#
# COMPACT_ATOMS: atom_id res chain seq x y z
N MET A 1 -95.79 -45.46 -25.38
CA MET A 1 -95.66 -44.77 -24.12
C MET A 1 -94.24 -44.23 -24.09
N SER A 2 -94.05 -43.00 -24.53
CA SER A 2 -92.80 -42.29 -24.53
C SER A 2 -92.84 -41.19 -23.50
N SER A 3 -92.04 -41.27 -22.46
CA SER A 3 -91.88 -40.22 -21.43
C SER A 3 -90.84 -39.21 -21.97
N SER A 4 -91.34 -38.00 -22.25
CA SER A 4 -90.51 -36.80 -22.55
C SER A 4 -89.89 -36.26 -21.27
N GLU A 5 -88.54 -36.37 -21.13
CA GLU A 5 -87.81 -35.63 -20.12
C GLU A 5 -87.73 -34.14 -20.52
N TYR A 6 -88.38 -33.33 -19.74
CA TYR A 6 -88.20 -31.85 -19.77
C TYR A 6 -86.87 -31.56 -19.11
N THR A 7 -85.87 -31.24 -19.86
CA THR A 7 -84.69 -30.57 -19.35
C THR A 7 -85.03 -29.11 -19.05
N THR A 8 -85.12 -28.76 -17.78
CA THR A 8 -85.24 -27.35 -17.33
C THR A 8 -83.92 -26.69 -17.53
N GLU A 9 -83.80 -25.75 -18.46
CA GLU A 9 -82.71 -24.82 -18.54
C GLU A 9 -82.55 -24.08 -17.20
N PRO A 10 -81.30 -23.96 -16.65
CA PRO A 10 -81.10 -23.21 -15.42
C PRO A 10 -81.40 -21.72 -15.68
N ALA A 11 -82.30 -21.18 -14.84
CA ALA A 11 -82.68 -19.77 -14.89
C ALA A 11 -81.42 -18.87 -14.82
N VAL A 12 -81.13 -18.15 -15.90
CA VAL A 12 -80.03 -17.17 -15.95
C VAL A 12 -80.34 -16.06 -14.98
N ASN A 13 -79.62 -15.95 -13.88
CA ASN A 13 -79.73 -14.85 -12.91
C ASN A 13 -79.31 -13.53 -13.60
N PRO A 14 -80.22 -12.60 -13.89
CA PRO A 14 -79.89 -11.36 -14.59
C PRO A 14 -78.96 -10.43 -13.80
N LEU A 15 -78.80 -10.66 -12.50
CA LEU A 15 -77.96 -9.87 -11.61
C LEU A 15 -76.53 -10.47 -11.45
N ALA A 16 -76.30 -11.67 -11.93
CA ALA A 16 -74.98 -12.35 -11.82
C ALA A 16 -73.81 -11.52 -12.34
N PRO A 17 -73.92 -10.77 -13.45
CA PRO A 17 -72.82 -9.89 -13.91
C PRO A 17 -72.56 -8.74 -12.97
N VAL A 18 -73.58 -8.19 -12.32
CA VAL A 18 -73.50 -7.08 -11.37
C VAL A 18 -72.85 -7.56 -10.05
N GLU A 19 -73.28 -8.70 -9.55
CA GLU A 19 -72.69 -9.34 -8.37
C GLU A 19 -71.20 -9.67 -8.59
N GLN A 20 -70.85 -10.24 -9.75
CA GLN A 20 -69.46 -10.48 -10.12
C GLN A 20 -68.65 -9.21 -10.20
N LEU A 21 -69.19 -8.14 -10.77
CA LEU A 21 -68.50 -6.83 -10.81
C LEU A 21 -68.30 -6.26 -9.41
N VAL A 22 -69.29 -6.35 -8.53
CA VAL A 22 -69.18 -5.88 -7.14
C VAL A 22 -68.14 -6.67 -6.37
N HIS A 23 -68.15 -8.00 -6.50
CA HIS A 23 -67.11 -8.85 -5.89
C HIS A 23 -65.70 -8.56 -6.43
N TRP A 24 -65.58 -8.33 -7.73
CA TRP A 24 -64.32 -7.97 -8.35
C TRP A 24 -63.82 -6.60 -7.83
N LEU A 25 -64.71 -5.58 -7.77
CA LEU A 25 -64.35 -4.26 -7.25
C LEU A 25 -63.96 -4.31 -5.77
N ALA A 26 -64.66 -5.08 -4.94
CA ALA A 26 -64.35 -5.26 -3.53
C ALA A 26 -62.99 -5.96 -3.36
N SER A 27 -62.74 -7.03 -4.11
CA SER A 27 -61.46 -7.72 -4.14
C SER A 27 -60.35 -6.80 -4.61
N ALA A 28 -60.52 -6.08 -5.70
CA ALA A 28 -59.56 -5.13 -6.23
C ALA A 28 -59.20 -4.04 -5.19
N THR A 29 -60.19 -3.52 -4.47
CA THR A 29 -59.98 -2.49 -3.43
C THR A 29 -59.10 -3.03 -2.29
N ILE A 30 -59.33 -4.27 -1.85
CA ILE A 30 -58.55 -4.92 -0.81
C ILE A 30 -57.09 -5.12 -1.28
N HIS A 31 -56.88 -5.60 -2.50
CA HIS A 31 -55.55 -5.84 -3.04
C HIS A 31 -54.76 -4.55 -3.30
N LEU A 32 -55.44 -3.47 -3.71
CA LEU A 32 -54.84 -2.14 -3.80
C LEU A 32 -54.43 -1.60 -2.41
N ALA A 33 -55.30 -1.80 -1.39
CA ALA A 33 -55.02 -1.40 -0.01
C ALA A 33 -53.84 -2.16 0.60
N ILE A 34 -53.63 -3.44 0.25
CA ILE A 34 -52.48 -4.24 0.68
C ILE A 34 -51.19 -3.86 -0.08
N GLY A 35 -51.31 -3.58 -1.39
CA GLY A 35 -50.15 -3.21 -2.23
C GLY A 35 -49.50 -1.90 -1.81
N LEU A 36 -50.27 -0.95 -1.28
CA LEU A 36 -49.79 0.38 -0.91
C LEU A 36 -48.75 0.35 0.23
N PRO A 37 -49.00 -0.28 1.40
CA PRO A 37 -47.99 -0.38 2.46
C PRO A 37 -46.78 -1.23 2.06
N ILE A 38 -46.98 -2.28 1.25
CA ILE A 38 -45.87 -3.09 0.72
C ILE A 38 -44.98 -2.21 -0.16
N GLY A 39 -45.54 -1.39 -1.03
CA GLY A 39 -44.79 -0.45 -1.88
C GLY A 39 -44.04 0.63 -1.09
N LEU A 40 -44.63 1.16 -0.02
CA LEU A 40 -43.95 2.10 0.88
C LEU A 40 -42.81 1.44 1.62
N ALA A 41 -43.02 0.23 2.14
CA ALA A 41 -41.96 -0.54 2.81
C ALA A 41 -40.81 -0.88 1.84
N ALA A 42 -41.12 -1.28 0.60
CA ALA A 42 -40.14 -1.53 -0.44
C ALA A 42 -39.34 -0.26 -0.79
N ALA A 43 -40.02 0.89 -0.93
CA ALA A 43 -39.34 2.17 -1.16
C ALA A 43 -38.39 2.56 -0.01
N ALA A 44 -38.86 2.39 1.25
CA ALA A 44 -38.04 2.66 2.43
C ALA A 44 -36.79 1.73 2.49
N MET A 45 -36.99 0.44 2.21
CA MET A 45 -35.90 -0.54 2.13
C MET A 45 -34.92 -0.20 1.01
N MET A 46 -35.41 0.20 -0.17
CA MET A 46 -34.56 0.65 -1.28
C MET A 46 -33.73 1.89 -0.90
N ARG A 47 -34.35 2.88 -0.19
CA ARG A 47 -33.61 4.05 0.33
C ARG A 47 -32.55 3.65 1.34
N ARG A 48 -32.87 2.76 2.27
CA ARG A 48 -31.92 2.25 3.29
C ARG A 48 -30.73 1.51 2.69
N HIS A 49 -30.93 0.81 1.57
CA HIS A 49 -29.88 0.05 0.88
C HIS A 49 -29.28 0.80 -0.32
N HIS A 50 -29.54 2.09 -0.46
CA HIS A 50 -29.04 2.93 -1.55
C HIS A 50 -29.35 2.39 -2.95
N LEU A 51 -30.52 1.75 -3.14
CA LEU A 51 -30.97 1.26 -4.44
C LEU A 51 -31.67 2.37 -5.23
N ARG A 52 -31.47 2.38 -6.54
CA ARG A 52 -32.17 3.34 -7.42
C ARG A 52 -33.67 3.03 -7.49
N TRP A 53 -34.52 4.07 -7.48
CA TRP A 53 -35.95 3.95 -7.70
C TRP A 53 -36.32 3.28 -9.03
N THR A 54 -35.40 3.29 -10.03
CA THR A 54 -35.54 2.62 -11.32
C THR A 54 -35.70 1.09 -11.21
N TRP A 55 -35.33 0.49 -10.07
CA TRP A 55 -35.62 -0.92 -9.81
C TRP A 55 -37.12 -1.20 -9.71
N ALA A 56 -37.83 -0.33 -8.95
CA ALA A 56 -39.26 -0.44 -8.83
C ALA A 56 -39.97 -0.11 -10.16
N ALA A 57 -39.43 0.84 -10.92
CA ALA A 57 -39.92 1.16 -12.26
C ALA A 57 -39.69 -0.02 -13.23
N GLY A 58 -38.58 -0.73 -13.14
CA GLY A 58 -38.30 -1.94 -13.92
C GLY A 58 -39.27 -3.09 -13.56
N ALA A 59 -39.57 -3.28 -12.26
CA ALA A 59 -40.56 -4.26 -11.80
C ALA A 59 -41.97 -3.91 -12.28
N LEU A 60 -42.36 -2.62 -12.22
CA LEU A 60 -43.62 -2.15 -12.77
C LEU A 60 -43.71 -2.41 -14.28
N ALA A 61 -42.65 -2.08 -15.03
CA ALA A 61 -42.62 -2.31 -16.47
C ALA A 61 -42.72 -3.81 -16.79
N ALA A 62 -42.07 -4.68 -16.01
CA ALA A 62 -42.14 -6.14 -16.18
C ALA A 62 -43.60 -6.65 -15.97
N VAL A 63 -44.29 -6.14 -14.94
CA VAL A 63 -45.71 -6.49 -14.71
C VAL A 63 -46.57 -6.03 -15.87
N VAL A 64 -46.37 -4.83 -16.38
CA VAL A 64 -47.16 -4.31 -17.51
C VAL A 64 -46.87 -5.07 -18.83
N LEU A 65 -45.60 -5.39 -19.10
CA LEU A 65 -45.22 -6.09 -20.33
C LEU A 65 -45.64 -7.56 -20.36
N ALA A 66 -45.65 -8.22 -19.19
CA ALA A 66 -46.06 -9.63 -19.09
C ALA A 66 -47.56 -9.81 -19.30
N ARG A 67 -48.35 -8.72 -19.28
CA ARG A 67 -49.83 -8.76 -19.44
C ARG A 67 -50.48 -9.91 -18.67
N PRO A 68 -50.17 -10.09 -17.35
CA PRO A 68 -50.76 -11.16 -16.58
C PRO A 68 -52.29 -10.90 -16.40
N PRO A 69 -53.07 -11.93 -16.10
CA PRO A 69 -54.47 -11.75 -15.74
C PRO A 69 -54.59 -10.81 -14.56
N LEU A 70 -55.64 -9.94 -14.56
CA LEU A 70 -55.91 -8.99 -13.50
C LEU A 70 -56.51 -9.67 -12.26
N ASP A 71 -55.71 -10.56 -11.67
CA ASP A 71 -56.03 -11.22 -10.40
C ASP A 71 -55.55 -10.39 -9.19
N GLY A 72 -55.96 -10.78 -7.99
CA GLY A 72 -55.60 -10.06 -6.77
C GLY A 72 -54.08 -9.99 -6.56
N GLY A 73 -53.32 -11.01 -6.95
CA GLY A 73 -51.86 -11.02 -6.83
C GLY A 73 -51.20 -9.99 -7.72
N THR A 74 -51.60 -9.91 -8.99
CA THR A 74 -51.04 -8.94 -9.96
C THR A 74 -51.45 -7.50 -9.60
N LEU A 75 -52.64 -7.27 -9.07
CA LEU A 75 -53.07 -5.96 -8.59
C LEU A 75 -52.23 -5.52 -7.38
N THR A 76 -51.94 -6.42 -6.45
CA THR A 76 -51.10 -6.12 -5.28
C THR A 76 -49.67 -5.81 -5.71
N LEU A 77 -49.05 -6.63 -6.57
CA LEU A 77 -47.69 -6.42 -7.05
C LEU A 77 -47.56 -5.14 -7.90
N GLY A 78 -48.51 -4.90 -8.79
CA GLY A 78 -48.53 -3.70 -9.63
C GLY A 78 -48.64 -2.43 -8.78
N THR A 79 -49.54 -2.43 -7.79
CA THR A 79 -49.73 -1.30 -6.86
C THR A 79 -48.50 -1.07 -6.00
N ALA A 80 -47.89 -2.13 -5.47
CA ALA A 80 -46.65 -2.05 -4.69
C ALA A 80 -45.50 -1.48 -5.54
N ALA A 81 -45.33 -1.96 -6.77
CA ALA A 81 -44.30 -1.49 -7.68
C ALA A 81 -44.53 -0.01 -8.10
N LEU A 82 -45.77 0.36 -8.37
CA LEU A 82 -46.14 1.76 -8.68
C LEU A 82 -45.87 2.68 -7.49
N CYS A 83 -46.34 2.31 -6.30
CA CYS A 83 -46.14 3.08 -5.07
C CYS A 83 -44.64 3.24 -4.76
N ALA A 84 -43.84 2.15 -4.86
CA ALA A 84 -42.41 2.19 -4.66
C ALA A 84 -41.69 3.08 -5.69
N THR A 85 -42.15 3.07 -6.95
CA THR A 85 -41.62 3.91 -8.03
C THR A 85 -41.90 5.39 -7.76
N VAL A 86 -43.17 5.74 -7.46
CA VAL A 86 -43.58 7.13 -7.21
C VAL A 86 -42.89 7.68 -5.96
N ARG A 87 -42.89 6.91 -4.87
CA ARG A 87 -42.27 7.34 -3.61
C ARG A 87 -40.74 7.43 -3.73
N GLY A 88 -40.10 6.45 -4.39
CA GLY A 88 -38.66 6.46 -4.64
C GLY A 88 -38.25 7.63 -5.54
N ARG A 89 -39.04 7.96 -6.58
CA ARG A 89 -38.79 9.13 -7.43
C ARG A 89 -38.96 10.45 -6.66
N ARG A 90 -39.96 10.52 -5.75
CA ARG A 90 -40.17 11.69 -4.91
C ARG A 90 -39.01 11.90 -3.94
N TRP A 91 -38.58 10.85 -3.22
CA TRP A 91 -37.42 10.93 -2.36
C TRP A 91 -36.14 11.29 -3.12
N HIS A 92 -35.96 10.78 -4.31
CA HIS A 92 -34.83 11.15 -5.15
C HIS A 92 -34.84 12.64 -5.52
N ARG A 93 -36.03 13.23 -5.76
CA ARG A 93 -36.18 14.68 -5.95
C ARG A 93 -35.92 15.45 -4.67
N GLU A 94 -36.50 15.02 -3.54
CA GLU A 94 -36.25 15.60 -2.23
C GLU A 94 -34.75 15.59 -1.88
N ASP A 95 -34.04 14.48 -2.14
CA ASP A 95 -32.58 14.35 -1.94
C ASP A 95 -31.79 15.31 -2.86
N LEU A 96 -32.25 15.50 -4.11
CA LEU A 96 -31.65 16.47 -5.03
C LEU A 96 -31.90 17.92 -4.61
N GLU A 97 -33.08 18.21 -4.11
CA GLU A 97 -33.48 19.53 -3.58
C GLU A 97 -32.73 19.83 -2.27
N ALA A 98 -32.44 18.80 -1.46
CA ALA A 98 -31.65 18.91 -0.24
C ALA A 98 -30.13 19.05 -0.47
N GLY A 99 -29.69 19.15 -1.72
CA GLY A 99 -28.27 19.36 -2.05
C GLY A 99 -27.44 18.10 -2.16
N ALA A 100 -28.07 16.91 -2.14
CA ALA A 100 -27.35 15.66 -2.39
C ALA A 100 -26.77 15.65 -3.82
N ASP A 101 -25.49 15.30 -3.94
CA ASP A 101 -24.80 15.23 -5.23
C ASP A 101 -25.41 14.15 -6.14
N LEU A 102 -25.72 14.53 -7.38
CA LEU A 102 -26.21 13.60 -8.40
C LEU A 102 -25.21 12.49 -8.70
N ALA A 103 -23.91 12.80 -8.66
CA ALA A 103 -22.86 11.80 -8.87
C ALA A 103 -22.74 10.86 -7.67
N GLU A 104 -22.89 11.38 -6.45
CA GLU A 104 -22.88 10.58 -5.22
C GLU A 104 -24.15 9.72 -5.12
N LEU A 105 -25.32 10.26 -5.45
CA LEU A 105 -26.57 9.52 -5.59
C LEU A 105 -26.48 8.47 -6.72
N ALA A 106 -25.78 8.76 -7.80
CA ALA A 106 -25.58 7.82 -8.90
C ALA A 106 -24.52 6.74 -8.56
N ALA A 107 -23.43 7.11 -7.89
CA ALA A 107 -22.37 6.18 -7.48
C ALA A 107 -22.81 5.31 -6.29
N GLY A 108 -23.56 5.87 -5.33
CA GLY A 108 -24.06 5.14 -4.17
C GLY A 108 -25.24 4.20 -4.48
N ARG A 109 -26.00 4.46 -5.55
CA ARG A 109 -27.20 3.69 -5.90
C ARG A 109 -26.92 2.72 -7.04
N ARG A 110 -26.73 1.46 -6.68
CA ARG A 110 -26.45 0.36 -7.63
C ARG A 110 -27.63 0.09 -8.54
N GLY A 111 -27.40 0.01 -9.84
CA GLY A 111 -28.38 -0.50 -10.81
C GLY A 111 -28.58 -2.02 -10.67
N PRO A 112 -29.67 -2.59 -11.23
CA PRO A 112 -29.94 -4.02 -11.17
C PRO A 112 -28.78 -4.87 -11.69
N LEU A 113 -28.20 -4.50 -12.81
CA LEU A 113 -27.06 -5.22 -13.39
C LEU A 113 -25.79 -5.15 -12.52
N ASP A 114 -25.55 -4.02 -11.85
CA ASP A 114 -24.40 -3.86 -10.96
C ASP A 114 -24.56 -4.68 -9.68
N ALA A 115 -25.78 -4.76 -9.15
CA ALA A 115 -26.09 -5.61 -8.00
C ALA A 115 -25.95 -7.10 -8.34
N LEU A 116 -26.44 -7.54 -9.50
CA LEU A 116 -26.27 -8.93 -9.98
C LEU A 116 -24.79 -9.25 -10.20
N ARG A 117 -24.03 -8.36 -10.84
CA ARG A 117 -22.59 -8.51 -11.01
C ARG A 117 -21.85 -8.57 -9.68
N SER A 118 -22.23 -7.73 -8.70
CA SER A 118 -21.63 -7.74 -7.38
C SER A 118 -21.95 -9.01 -6.58
N LEU A 119 -23.18 -9.52 -6.71
CA LEU A 119 -23.59 -10.79 -6.11
C LEU A 119 -22.85 -11.97 -6.75
N ALA A 120 -22.76 -12.00 -8.08
CA ALA A 120 -22.02 -13.02 -8.81
C ALA A 120 -20.53 -13.02 -8.41
N ARG A 121 -19.90 -11.85 -8.35
CA ARG A 121 -18.51 -11.71 -7.88
C ARG A 121 -18.32 -12.17 -6.44
N ARG A 122 -19.25 -11.81 -5.53
CA ARG A 122 -19.19 -12.25 -4.12
C ARG A 122 -19.39 -13.77 -3.99
N ALA A 123 -20.28 -14.35 -4.77
CA ALA A 123 -20.47 -15.78 -4.82
C ALA A 123 -19.19 -16.48 -5.35
N GLN A 124 -18.62 -15.98 -6.43
CA GLN A 124 -17.36 -16.46 -6.98
C GLN A 124 -16.22 -16.38 -5.96
N LEU A 125 -16.09 -15.27 -5.19
CA LEU A 125 -15.09 -15.11 -4.13
C LEU A 125 -15.30 -16.05 -2.94
N ARG A 126 -16.54 -16.47 -2.67
CA ARG A 126 -16.86 -17.46 -1.61
C ARG A 126 -16.58 -18.89 -2.04
N TRP A 127 -16.72 -19.21 -3.34
CA TRP A 127 -16.61 -20.58 -3.85
C TRP A 127 -15.24 -20.88 -4.47
N SER A 128 -14.55 -19.86 -4.93
CA SER A 128 -13.17 -19.97 -5.38
C SER A 128 -12.26 -19.45 -4.27
N ALA A 129 -11.73 -20.34 -3.43
CA ALA A 129 -10.49 -19.99 -2.74
C ALA A 129 -9.47 -19.73 -3.86
N PRO A 130 -9.00 -18.50 -4.07
CA PRO A 130 -8.11 -18.21 -5.18
C PRO A 130 -6.85 -19.06 -5.01
N GLY A 131 -6.58 -19.96 -5.95
CA GLY A 131 -5.29 -20.63 -6.08
C GLY A 131 -4.19 -19.57 -6.29
N ALA A 132 -2.93 -19.94 -6.11
CA ALA A 132 -1.81 -19.01 -6.25
C ALA A 132 -1.83 -18.24 -7.59
N GLU A 133 -2.20 -18.88 -8.67
CA GLU A 133 -2.29 -18.29 -10.02
C GLU A 133 -3.37 -17.22 -10.16
N SER A 134 -4.45 -17.29 -9.38
CA SER A 134 -5.54 -16.30 -9.46
C SER A 134 -5.23 -14.96 -8.76
N ARG A 135 -4.11 -14.87 -8.02
CA ARG A 135 -3.69 -13.64 -7.31
C ARG A 135 -2.89 -12.71 -8.21
N TRP A 136 -2.33 -13.23 -9.27
CA TRP A 136 -1.54 -12.48 -10.23
C TRP A 136 -2.28 -12.36 -11.57
N HIS A 137 -2.28 -11.17 -12.15
CA HIS A 137 -2.80 -10.87 -13.47
C HIS A 137 -1.71 -10.14 -14.27
N GLY A 138 -0.94 -10.89 -15.06
CA GLY A 138 0.29 -10.37 -15.64
C GLY A 138 1.27 -9.98 -14.52
N ASP A 139 1.74 -8.73 -14.52
CA ASP A 139 2.64 -8.18 -13.49
C ASP A 139 1.91 -7.47 -12.33
N ARG A 140 0.59 -7.65 -12.23
CA ARG A 140 -0.23 -7.01 -11.20
C ARG A 140 -0.64 -8.02 -10.13
N LEU A 141 -0.37 -7.71 -8.87
CA LEU A 141 -0.76 -8.46 -7.70
C LEU A 141 -2.12 -7.97 -7.18
N THR A 142 -3.05 -8.87 -6.93
CA THR A 142 -4.29 -8.56 -6.21
C THR A 142 -3.98 -8.31 -4.73
N VAL A 143 -4.25 -7.10 -4.24
CA VAL A 143 -3.96 -6.70 -2.86
C VAL A 143 -5.21 -6.58 -1.99
N GLY A 144 -6.39 -6.50 -2.61
CA GLY A 144 -7.64 -6.36 -1.89
C GLY A 144 -8.86 -6.44 -2.78
N TYR A 145 -10.02 -6.28 -2.15
CA TYR A 145 -11.29 -6.25 -2.84
C TYR A 145 -12.15 -5.07 -2.35
N GLU A 146 -12.72 -4.33 -3.28
CA GLU A 146 -13.73 -3.31 -2.97
C GLU A 146 -14.99 -3.94 -2.36
N ARG A 147 -15.87 -3.11 -1.79
CA ARG A 147 -17.13 -3.59 -1.19
C ARG A 147 -18.03 -4.33 -2.17
N ASP A 148 -17.93 -4.03 -3.45
CA ASP A 148 -18.70 -4.68 -4.53
C ASP A 148 -18.05 -5.97 -5.05
N GLY A 149 -16.89 -6.37 -4.52
CA GLY A 149 -16.15 -7.56 -4.92
C GLY A 149 -15.20 -7.33 -6.11
N ARG A 150 -14.97 -6.08 -6.54
CA ARG A 150 -13.95 -5.77 -7.55
C ARG A 150 -12.57 -5.98 -6.95
N ALA A 151 -11.71 -6.72 -7.65
CA ALA A 151 -10.32 -6.89 -7.28
C ALA A 151 -9.55 -5.57 -7.48
N VAL A 152 -8.77 -5.19 -6.47
CA VAL A 152 -7.82 -4.08 -6.55
C VAL A 152 -6.44 -4.66 -6.71
N MET A 153 -5.77 -4.26 -7.78
CA MET A 153 -4.49 -4.82 -8.19
C MET A 153 -3.47 -3.69 -8.34
N LEU A 154 -2.24 -3.95 -7.91
CA LEU A 154 -1.12 -3.03 -8.12
C LEU A 154 -0.02 -3.71 -8.94
N PRO A 155 0.75 -2.95 -9.72
CA PRO A 155 1.93 -3.48 -10.38
C PRO A 155 3.01 -3.80 -9.34
N LEU A 156 3.63 -4.98 -9.43
CA LEU A 156 4.72 -5.38 -8.54
C LEU A 156 5.72 -6.22 -9.30
N GLY A 157 6.87 -5.64 -9.57
CA GLY A 157 7.86 -6.26 -10.45
C GLY A 157 7.43 -6.19 -11.92
N GLY A 158 8.21 -6.74 -12.80
CA GLY A 158 7.90 -6.84 -14.22
C GLY A 158 9.14 -6.80 -15.09
N ALA A 159 8.97 -7.14 -16.37
CA ALA A 159 10.04 -7.15 -17.37
C ALA A 159 10.55 -5.73 -17.71
N THR A 160 9.74 -4.71 -17.45
CA THR A 160 10.02 -3.30 -17.80
C THR A 160 10.68 -2.50 -16.67
N GLY A 161 11.00 -3.13 -15.55
CA GLY A 161 11.58 -2.48 -14.39
C GLY A 161 10.70 -2.53 -13.16
N GLY A 162 11.28 -2.17 -12.00
CA GLY A 162 10.60 -2.17 -10.72
C GLY A 162 9.56 -1.04 -10.61
N THR A 163 8.49 -1.33 -9.92
CA THR A 163 7.48 -0.35 -9.53
C THR A 163 7.64 -0.01 -8.06
N HIS A 164 7.33 1.21 -7.67
CA HIS A 164 7.53 1.66 -6.30
C HIS A 164 6.20 1.96 -5.63
N THR A 165 6.04 1.45 -4.41
CA THR A 165 4.82 1.58 -3.61
C THR A 165 5.14 2.16 -2.24
N LEU A 166 4.37 3.15 -1.80
CA LEU A 166 4.36 3.63 -0.43
C LEU A 166 3.11 3.11 0.29
N VAL A 167 3.31 2.53 1.46
CA VAL A 167 2.22 2.10 2.35
C VAL A 167 2.25 2.99 3.59
N VAL A 168 1.22 3.80 3.77
CA VAL A 168 1.09 4.72 4.90
C VAL A 168 -0.07 4.31 5.80
N GLY A 169 0.12 4.39 7.11
CA GLY A 169 -0.95 4.06 8.03
C GLY A 169 -0.54 4.08 9.50
N ALA A 170 -1.44 4.62 10.33
CA ALA A 170 -1.27 4.66 11.78
C ALA A 170 -1.06 3.24 12.37
N THR A 171 -0.52 3.20 13.57
CA THR A 171 -0.31 1.93 14.30
C THR A 171 -1.61 1.11 14.34
N ARG A 172 -1.51 -0.19 14.10
CA ARG A 172 -2.64 -1.15 14.06
C ARG A 172 -3.66 -0.90 12.94
N SER A 173 -3.38 -0.09 11.93
CA SER A 173 -4.27 0.12 10.78
C SER A 173 -4.28 -1.04 9.78
N GLY A 174 -3.23 -1.86 9.73
CA GLY A 174 -3.05 -2.98 8.81
C GLY A 174 -1.87 -2.81 7.85
N LYS A 175 -1.04 -1.77 8.01
CA LYS A 175 0.13 -1.48 7.18
C LYS A 175 1.05 -2.70 7.00
N THR A 176 1.59 -3.24 8.09
CA THR A 176 2.52 -4.39 8.06
C THR A 176 1.88 -5.63 7.41
N VAL A 177 0.59 -5.87 7.66
CA VAL A 177 -0.16 -6.98 7.03
C VAL A 177 -0.18 -6.85 5.51
N THR A 178 -0.45 -5.66 4.99
CA THR A 178 -0.43 -5.37 3.55
C THR A 178 0.97 -5.55 2.96
N MET A 179 2.00 -5.05 3.64
CA MET A 179 3.39 -5.20 3.21
C MET A 179 3.83 -6.66 3.23
N THR A 180 3.47 -7.42 4.28
CA THR A 180 3.71 -8.87 4.37
C THR A 180 3.04 -9.62 3.21
N TRP A 181 1.79 -9.27 2.87
CA TRP A 181 1.09 -9.85 1.72
C TRP A 181 1.87 -9.63 0.42
N MET A 182 2.34 -8.41 0.18
CA MET A 182 3.11 -8.08 -1.02
C MET A 182 4.42 -8.86 -1.07
N ALA A 183 5.17 -8.90 0.03
CA ALA A 183 6.48 -9.57 0.08
C ALA A 183 6.36 -11.09 -0.09
N THR A 184 5.43 -11.75 0.60
CA THR A 184 5.23 -13.20 0.48
C THR A 184 4.83 -13.62 -0.93
N HIS A 185 3.95 -12.84 -1.60
CA HIS A 185 3.54 -13.16 -2.96
C HIS A 185 4.59 -12.80 -4.02
N ALA A 186 5.47 -11.82 -3.73
CA ALA A 186 6.66 -11.59 -4.56
C ALA A 186 7.61 -12.80 -4.50
N ILE A 187 7.85 -13.35 -3.30
CA ILE A 187 8.66 -14.57 -3.11
C ILE A 187 8.02 -15.77 -3.83
N GLU A 188 6.72 -15.97 -3.67
CA GLU A 188 5.94 -17.01 -4.36
C GLU A 188 6.11 -16.94 -5.88
N ARG A 189 6.12 -15.73 -6.46
CA ARG A 189 6.35 -15.50 -7.89
C ARG A 189 7.80 -15.70 -8.33
N GLY A 190 8.70 -15.95 -7.40
CA GLY A 190 10.12 -16.18 -7.70
C GLY A 190 10.98 -14.93 -7.70
N MET A 191 10.51 -13.81 -7.16
CA MET A 191 11.35 -12.64 -6.90
C MET A 191 12.28 -12.91 -5.71
N GLY A 192 13.45 -12.26 -5.67
CA GLY A 192 14.21 -12.09 -4.44
C GLY A 192 13.49 -11.11 -3.50
N ALA A 193 13.79 -11.15 -2.22
CA ALA A 193 13.28 -10.16 -1.27
C ALA A 193 14.38 -9.70 -0.30
N ILE A 194 14.50 -8.39 -0.10
CA ILE A 194 15.37 -7.80 0.92
C ILE A 194 14.48 -6.94 1.81
N VAL A 195 14.38 -7.29 3.08
CA VAL A 195 13.46 -6.68 4.02
C VAL A 195 14.24 -6.06 5.16
N ILE A 196 14.04 -4.77 5.40
CA ILE A 196 14.60 -4.03 6.53
C ILE A 196 13.45 -3.77 7.51
N ASP A 197 13.51 -4.42 8.66
CA ASP A 197 12.52 -4.30 9.72
C ASP A 197 13.15 -3.69 10.98
N PRO A 198 12.86 -2.42 11.28
CA PRO A 198 13.38 -1.77 12.47
C PRO A 198 12.82 -2.33 13.78
N LYS A 199 11.64 -2.95 13.73
CA LYS A 199 10.92 -3.40 14.93
C LYS A 199 11.15 -4.87 15.28
N GLY A 200 11.52 -5.69 14.28
CA GLY A 200 11.64 -7.13 14.44
C GLY A 200 10.26 -7.80 14.65
N ASP A 201 9.32 -7.57 13.73
CA ASP A 201 7.97 -8.14 13.79
C ASP A 201 8.03 -9.67 13.58
N PRO A 202 7.66 -10.49 14.59
CA PRO A 202 7.78 -11.94 14.52
C PRO A 202 6.81 -12.57 13.50
N ASP A 203 5.69 -11.93 13.20
CA ASP A 203 4.71 -12.45 12.24
C ASP A 203 5.19 -12.18 10.80
N LEU A 204 5.76 -11.00 10.55
CA LEU A 204 6.44 -10.69 9.29
C LEU A 204 7.60 -11.65 9.04
N HIS A 205 8.50 -11.80 10.02
CA HIS A 205 9.64 -12.73 9.94
C HIS A 205 9.20 -14.15 9.59
N ARG A 206 8.22 -14.69 10.34
CA ARG A 206 7.69 -16.04 10.13
C ARG A 206 7.09 -16.19 8.73
N ALA A 207 6.27 -15.24 8.30
CA ALA A 207 5.63 -15.28 6.99
C ALA A 207 6.64 -15.30 5.83
N LEU A 208 7.71 -14.49 5.92
CA LEU A 208 8.77 -14.44 4.92
C LEU A 208 9.59 -15.73 4.89
N ARG A 209 9.94 -16.27 6.07
CA ARG A 209 10.66 -17.54 6.19
C ARG A 209 9.86 -18.69 5.61
N ASP A 210 8.59 -18.81 5.99
CA ASP A 210 7.70 -19.87 5.50
C ASP A 210 7.51 -19.77 3.98
N ALA A 211 7.33 -18.55 3.43
CA ALA A 211 7.26 -18.35 2.00
C ALA A 211 8.56 -18.74 1.28
N ALA A 212 9.72 -18.36 1.83
CA ALA A 212 11.01 -18.76 1.28
C ALA A 212 11.18 -20.27 1.22
N LEU A 213 10.90 -20.96 2.33
CA LEU A 213 11.01 -22.42 2.42
C LEU A 213 10.03 -23.13 1.49
N ALA A 214 8.76 -22.67 1.42
CA ALA A 214 7.73 -23.26 0.57
C ALA A 214 8.08 -23.19 -0.94
N HIS A 215 8.87 -22.18 -1.33
CA HIS A 215 9.26 -21.96 -2.73
C HIS A 215 10.74 -22.25 -3.01
N GLY A 216 11.42 -23.00 -2.11
CA GLY A 216 12.80 -23.44 -2.29
C GLY A 216 13.80 -22.27 -2.38
N ARG A 217 13.52 -21.16 -1.71
CA ARG A 217 14.39 -19.99 -1.65
C ARG A 217 15.27 -20.00 -0.40
N ARG A 218 16.52 -19.57 -0.55
CA ARG A 218 17.40 -19.38 0.60
C ARG A 218 16.86 -18.23 1.45
N PHE A 219 16.64 -18.48 2.73
CA PHE A 219 16.32 -17.47 3.74
C PHE A 219 17.57 -17.13 4.51
N VAL A 220 17.93 -15.87 4.59
CA VAL A 220 19.10 -15.37 5.33
C VAL A 220 18.62 -14.26 6.25
N GLU A 221 18.82 -14.47 7.54
CA GLU A 221 18.50 -13.49 8.56
C GLU A 221 19.76 -12.86 9.10
N TRP A 222 19.77 -11.54 9.18
CA TRP A 222 20.71 -10.80 10.00
C TRP A 222 19.98 -10.21 11.19
N ALA A 223 20.43 -10.55 12.37
CA ALA A 223 19.93 -10.00 13.62
C ALA A 223 21.08 -9.94 14.63
N PRO A 224 21.05 -9.05 15.64
CA PRO A 224 21.96 -9.11 16.78
C PRO A 224 21.94 -10.50 17.40
N ARG A 225 23.10 -11.17 17.44
CA ARG A 225 23.26 -12.56 17.92
C ARG A 225 22.60 -13.65 17.06
N GLY A 226 22.34 -13.36 15.76
CA GLY A 226 21.69 -14.29 14.84
C GLY A 226 22.65 -15.29 14.14
N GLY A 227 23.95 -15.21 14.34
CA GLY A 227 24.93 -16.11 13.73
C GLY A 227 25.28 -15.79 12.26
N THR A 228 24.75 -14.70 11.71
CA THR A 228 25.08 -14.19 10.37
C THR A 228 25.84 -12.87 10.51
N VAL A 229 26.98 -12.78 9.82
CA VAL A 229 27.77 -11.56 9.72
C VAL A 229 27.40 -10.83 8.44
N TYR A 230 27.27 -9.52 8.54
CA TYR A 230 27.02 -8.64 7.42
C TYR A 230 27.97 -7.44 7.46
N ASN A 231 28.78 -7.28 6.41
CA ASN A 231 29.68 -6.15 6.26
C ASN A 231 29.17 -5.20 5.17
N PRO A 232 28.51 -4.07 5.51
CA PRO A 232 27.99 -3.13 4.53
C PRO A 232 29.11 -2.36 3.78
N TYR A 233 30.35 -2.41 4.27
CA TYR A 233 31.50 -1.66 3.73
C TYR A 233 32.33 -2.48 2.74
N ALA A 234 32.05 -3.76 2.55
CA ALA A 234 32.80 -4.65 1.67
C ALA A 234 32.75 -4.19 0.19
N ARG A 235 31.64 -3.58 -0.25
CA ARG A 235 31.40 -3.20 -1.65
C ARG A 235 31.23 -1.70 -1.83
N GLY A 236 31.54 -1.21 -3.02
CA GLY A 236 31.40 0.19 -3.43
C GLY A 236 32.75 0.82 -3.75
N SER A 237 32.75 2.00 -4.35
CA SER A 237 33.94 2.83 -4.52
C SER A 237 34.41 3.42 -3.18
N GLU A 238 35.59 4.03 -3.16
CA GLU A 238 36.13 4.71 -1.98
C GLU A 238 35.13 5.76 -1.44
N THR A 239 34.53 6.55 -2.33
CA THR A 239 33.54 7.56 -1.97
C THR A 239 32.23 6.94 -1.45
N GLU A 240 31.74 5.88 -2.10
CA GLU A 240 30.51 5.19 -1.65
C GLU A 240 30.68 4.55 -0.27
N ILE A 241 31.86 4.02 0.05
CA ILE A 241 32.15 3.47 1.37
C ILE A 241 32.26 4.59 2.41
N ALA A 242 32.94 5.70 2.08
CA ALA A 242 32.98 6.87 2.96
C ALA A 242 31.56 7.39 3.26
N ASP A 243 30.71 7.48 2.25
CA ASP A 243 29.31 7.88 2.41
C ASP A 243 28.50 6.90 3.27
N LYS A 244 28.75 5.58 3.14
CA LYS A 244 28.13 4.56 4.00
C LYS A 244 28.57 4.71 5.45
N ALA A 245 29.86 4.93 5.70
CA ALA A 245 30.41 5.11 7.04
C ALA A 245 29.85 6.35 7.74
N LEU A 246 29.60 7.42 6.99
CA LEU A 246 29.02 8.66 7.50
C LEU A 246 27.48 8.65 7.43
N ALA A 247 26.86 7.51 7.09
CA ALA A 247 25.42 7.38 7.05
C ALA A 247 24.80 7.50 8.45
N GLY A 248 23.79 8.36 8.59
CA GLY A 248 23.14 8.61 9.89
C GLY A 248 23.81 9.70 10.73
N GLU A 249 24.98 10.21 10.33
CA GLU A 249 25.64 11.30 10.99
C GLU A 249 25.04 12.66 10.57
N ARG A 250 24.82 13.53 11.55
CA ARG A 250 24.42 14.93 11.33
C ARG A 250 25.59 15.82 11.65
N PHE A 251 26.17 16.40 10.63
CA PHE A 251 27.22 17.41 10.78
C PHE A 251 26.59 18.79 10.86
N THR A 252 26.98 19.58 11.86
CA THR A 252 26.53 20.97 12.01
C THR A 252 27.07 21.85 10.90
N GLU A 253 28.29 21.57 10.45
CA GLU A 253 29.00 22.34 9.44
C GLU A 253 29.40 21.47 8.25
N PRO A 254 29.11 21.88 7.01
CA PRO A 254 29.38 21.07 5.81
C PRO A 254 30.89 20.74 5.60
N HIS A 255 31.80 21.56 6.15
CA HIS A 255 33.23 21.30 5.96
C HIS A 255 33.72 20.08 6.76
N TYR A 256 33.15 19.79 7.93
CA TYR A 256 33.50 18.58 8.68
C TYR A 256 33.11 17.31 7.93
N LEU A 257 31.93 17.30 7.31
CA LEU A 257 31.53 16.18 6.46
C LEU A 257 32.52 15.95 5.31
N ARG A 258 32.90 17.01 4.58
CA ARG A 258 33.83 16.91 3.44
C ARG A 258 35.22 16.45 3.87
N GLN A 259 35.68 16.90 5.03
CA GLN A 259 36.97 16.47 5.60
C GLN A 259 36.93 14.98 5.95
N ALA A 260 35.88 14.52 6.64
CA ALA A 260 35.67 13.12 6.97
C ALA A 260 35.59 12.23 5.71
N GLN A 261 34.81 12.64 4.69
CA GLN A 261 34.71 11.94 3.41
C GLN A 261 36.07 11.81 2.71
N ARG A 262 36.87 12.91 2.70
CA ARG A 262 38.18 12.90 2.08
C ARG A 262 39.14 11.94 2.81
N TYR A 263 39.15 11.99 4.15
CA TYR A 263 40.01 11.09 4.95
C TYR A 263 39.61 9.63 4.74
N LEU A 264 38.33 9.29 4.91
CA LEU A 264 37.83 7.93 4.69
C LEU A 264 38.13 7.43 3.26
N GLY A 265 38.08 8.29 2.25
CA GLY A 265 38.47 7.92 0.88
C GLY A 265 39.93 7.51 0.76
N HIS A 266 40.86 8.21 1.43
CA HIS A 266 42.26 7.82 1.51
C HIS A 266 42.44 6.52 2.29
N GLU A 267 41.79 6.40 3.42
CA GLU A 267 41.82 5.22 4.27
C GLU A 267 41.33 3.97 3.54
N VAL A 268 40.16 4.01 2.90
CA VAL A 268 39.61 2.88 2.11
C VAL A 268 40.60 2.46 1.00
N ARG A 269 41.25 3.43 0.34
CA ARG A 269 42.26 3.16 -0.68
C ARG A 269 43.43 2.42 -0.11
N VAL A 270 43.99 2.88 1.01
CA VAL A 270 45.15 2.27 1.66
C VAL A 270 44.82 0.86 2.14
N LEU A 271 43.68 0.66 2.81
CA LEU A 271 43.23 -0.65 3.26
C LEU A 271 43.16 -1.65 2.12
N ARG A 272 42.54 -1.27 0.99
CA ARG A 272 42.46 -2.13 -0.21
C ARG A 272 43.81 -2.45 -0.82
N GLN A 273 44.67 -1.47 -0.91
CA GLN A 273 46.05 -1.66 -1.44
C GLN A 273 46.87 -2.56 -0.52
N ALA A 274 46.64 -2.50 0.77
CA ALA A 274 47.25 -3.39 1.76
C ALA A 274 46.60 -4.80 1.81
N GLY A 275 45.55 -5.05 1.01
CA GLY A 275 44.82 -6.33 1.00
C GLY A 275 43.93 -6.55 2.24
N ILE A 276 43.63 -5.51 2.98
CA ILE A 276 42.75 -5.55 4.16
C ILE A 276 41.30 -5.37 3.70
N GLU A 277 40.42 -6.28 4.13
CA GLU A 277 38.99 -6.14 3.89
C GLU A 277 38.44 -4.90 4.62
N VAL A 278 37.79 -4.00 3.87
CA VAL A 278 37.20 -2.80 4.48
C VAL A 278 36.02 -3.22 5.32
N SER A 279 36.10 -3.00 6.61
CA SER A 279 35.05 -3.29 7.59
C SER A 279 34.93 -2.12 8.56
N LEU A 280 33.84 -2.11 9.34
CA LEU A 280 33.65 -1.08 10.36
C LEU A 280 34.82 -1.04 11.36
N ARG A 281 35.32 -2.21 11.77
CA ARG A 281 36.47 -2.32 12.67
C ARG A 281 37.71 -1.73 12.02
N ALA A 282 38.01 -2.11 10.77
CA ALA A 282 39.18 -1.61 10.04
C ALA A 282 39.12 -0.07 9.88
N LEU A 283 37.94 0.47 9.58
CA LEU A 283 37.72 1.93 9.49
C LEU A 283 37.98 2.63 10.84
N VAL A 284 37.41 2.11 11.93
CA VAL A 284 37.62 2.71 13.28
C VAL A 284 39.10 2.66 13.67
N GLU A 285 39.77 1.58 13.37
CA GLU A 285 41.19 1.40 13.69
C GLU A 285 42.11 2.39 12.94
N HIS A 286 41.85 2.65 11.66
CA HIS A 286 42.69 3.47 10.80
C HIS A 286 42.21 4.92 10.62
N LEU A 287 41.10 5.31 11.30
CA LEU A 287 40.74 6.72 11.47
C LEU A 287 41.72 7.51 12.36
N ASP A 288 42.73 6.81 12.91
CA ASP A 288 43.90 7.42 13.55
C ASP A 288 44.98 7.70 12.47
N PRO A 289 45.34 8.98 12.24
CA PRO A 289 46.33 9.33 11.23
C PRO A 289 47.68 8.60 11.37
N ALA A 290 48.13 8.37 12.61
CA ALA A 290 49.41 7.67 12.83
C ALA A 290 49.35 6.18 12.41
N ARG A 291 48.20 5.52 12.63
CA ARG A 291 47.99 4.13 12.19
C ARG A 291 47.85 4.04 10.68
N LEU A 292 47.14 4.95 10.05
CA LEU A 292 46.99 5.02 8.60
C LEU A 292 48.34 5.28 7.92
N GLU A 293 49.16 6.18 8.48
CA GLU A 293 50.52 6.48 8.02
C GLU A 293 51.42 5.23 8.09
N LEU A 294 51.34 4.51 9.23
CA LEU A 294 52.14 3.26 9.39
C LEU A 294 51.75 2.21 8.33
N LEU A 295 50.45 2.05 8.06
CA LEU A 295 49.97 1.13 7.03
C LEU A 295 50.40 1.59 5.63
N ALA A 296 50.32 2.88 5.33
CA ALA A 296 50.72 3.46 4.05
C ALA A 296 52.20 3.31 3.74
N ARG A 297 53.09 3.35 4.76
CA ARG A 297 54.52 3.09 4.62
C ARG A 297 54.86 1.68 4.14
N GLY A 298 53.97 0.71 4.33
CA GLY A 298 54.08 -0.65 3.83
C GLY A 298 53.76 -0.79 2.34
N LEU A 299 53.22 0.25 1.69
CA LEU A 299 52.83 0.25 0.29
C LEU A 299 53.99 0.75 -0.61
N SER A 300 53.87 0.53 -1.91
CA SER A 300 54.78 1.11 -2.89
C SER A 300 54.63 2.64 -2.96
N GLU A 301 55.71 3.36 -3.18
CA GLU A 301 55.73 4.84 -3.30
C GLU A 301 54.65 5.41 -4.23
N PRO A 302 54.38 4.88 -5.44
CA PRO A 302 53.32 5.40 -6.28
C PRO A 302 51.92 5.28 -5.65
N GLN A 303 51.68 4.24 -4.84
CA GLN A 303 50.39 3.97 -4.17
C GLN A 303 50.19 4.87 -2.94
N ALA A 304 51.26 5.05 -2.15
CA ALA A 304 51.19 5.76 -0.88
C ALA A 304 51.32 7.30 -1.01
N ARG A 305 51.99 7.80 -2.08
CA ARG A 305 52.37 9.22 -2.25
C ARG A 305 51.23 10.20 -1.99
N GLY A 306 50.04 9.96 -2.55
CA GLY A 306 48.91 10.84 -2.39
C GLY A 306 48.37 10.85 -0.96
N THR A 307 48.45 9.75 -0.24
CA THR A 307 48.03 9.61 1.15
C THR A 307 49.03 10.26 2.10
N HIS A 308 50.36 10.05 1.91
CA HIS A 308 51.38 10.73 2.68
C HIS A 308 51.24 12.26 2.57
N ALA A 309 51.18 12.79 1.34
CA ALA A 309 51.02 14.23 1.12
C ALA A 309 49.74 14.79 1.77
N TYR A 310 48.68 13.98 1.83
CA TYR A 310 47.43 14.37 2.51
C TYR A 310 47.61 14.37 4.03
N LEU A 311 48.17 13.30 4.61
CA LEU A 311 48.40 13.19 6.05
C LEU A 311 49.32 14.29 6.56
N ASP A 312 50.40 14.60 5.84
CA ASP A 312 51.34 15.68 6.13
C ASP A 312 50.65 17.06 6.11
N SER A 313 49.55 17.20 5.39
CA SER A 313 48.78 18.45 5.31
C SER A 313 47.73 18.63 6.42
N LEU A 314 47.53 17.59 7.26
CA LEU A 314 46.55 17.68 8.37
C LEU A 314 47.09 18.57 9.49
N GLY A 315 46.26 19.49 9.97
CA GLY A 315 46.55 20.26 11.16
C GLY A 315 45.88 19.67 12.41
N ALA A 316 46.35 20.00 13.58
CA ALA A 316 45.86 19.47 14.87
C ALA A 316 44.35 19.60 15.08
N ARG A 317 43.71 20.63 14.52
CA ARG A 317 42.26 20.79 14.57
C ARG A 317 41.57 19.72 13.72
N GLN A 318 42.08 19.46 12.53
CA GLN A 318 41.52 18.45 11.63
C GLN A 318 41.66 17.02 12.19
N GLU A 319 42.78 16.73 12.86
CA GLU A 319 42.98 15.46 13.57
C GLU A 319 41.95 15.31 14.73
N SER A 320 41.70 16.39 15.48
CA SER A 320 40.68 16.40 16.54
C SER A 320 39.27 16.15 15.97
N ASP A 321 38.93 16.74 14.82
CA ASP A 321 37.65 16.52 14.15
C ASP A 321 37.49 15.05 13.70
N LEU A 322 38.57 14.44 13.19
CA LEU A 322 38.60 13.02 12.81
C LEU A 322 38.43 12.07 14.01
N ALA A 323 39.02 12.42 15.16
CA ALA A 323 38.80 11.68 16.40
C ALA A 323 37.31 11.64 16.78
N GLY A 324 36.57 12.74 16.59
CA GLY A 324 35.13 12.77 16.79
C GLY A 324 34.35 11.85 15.83
N VAL A 325 34.79 11.72 14.58
CA VAL A 325 34.19 10.77 13.63
C VAL A 325 34.50 9.32 14.03
N ARG A 326 35.76 9.04 14.41
CA ARG A 326 36.19 7.73 14.90
C ARG A 326 35.35 7.27 16.10
N ASP A 327 35.19 8.12 17.11
CA ASP A 327 34.44 7.79 18.33
C ASP A 327 32.97 7.47 18.02
N ARG A 328 32.36 8.14 17.06
CA ARG A 328 30.99 7.84 16.61
C ARG A 328 30.89 6.48 15.93
N LEU A 329 31.81 6.15 15.04
CA LEU A 329 31.83 4.81 14.40
C LEU A 329 32.18 3.72 15.41
N ALA A 330 33.05 4.00 16.39
CA ALA A 330 33.41 3.11 17.47
C ALA A 330 32.21 2.70 18.33
N ILE A 331 31.23 3.58 18.55
CA ILE A 331 29.98 3.24 19.24
C ILE A 331 29.33 2.01 18.63
N MET A 332 29.32 1.89 17.30
CA MET A 332 28.75 0.72 16.64
C MET A 332 29.71 -0.45 16.60
N ALA A 333 31.00 -0.21 16.31
CA ALA A 333 32.01 -1.26 16.20
C ALA A 333 32.27 -1.99 17.53
N GLU A 334 32.27 -1.24 18.65
CA GLU A 334 32.54 -1.74 20.00
C GLU A 334 31.28 -2.21 20.75
N SER A 335 30.10 -2.03 20.14
CA SER A 335 28.83 -2.50 20.71
C SER A 335 28.72 -4.04 20.64
N ASP A 336 27.75 -4.59 21.34
CA ASP A 336 27.39 -6.01 21.25
C ASP A 336 26.89 -6.45 19.86
N ILE A 337 26.53 -5.47 19.01
CA ILE A 337 26.18 -5.68 17.60
C ILE A 337 27.43 -5.75 16.70
N GLY A 338 28.51 -5.06 17.08
CA GLY A 338 29.70 -4.86 16.25
C GLY A 338 30.34 -6.17 15.74
N GLN A 339 30.33 -7.22 16.56
CA GLN A 339 30.83 -8.54 16.14
C GLN A 339 30.07 -9.14 14.94
N TRP A 340 28.80 -8.80 14.76
CA TRP A 340 27.96 -9.28 13.64
C TRP A 340 28.13 -8.42 12.38
N LEU A 341 28.94 -7.36 12.48
CA LEU A 341 29.37 -6.51 11.36
C LEU A 341 30.85 -6.75 10.99
N ASP A 342 31.54 -7.61 11.74
CA ASP A 342 32.96 -7.89 11.55
C ASP A 342 33.15 -9.17 10.72
N PRO A 343 33.73 -9.07 9.51
CA PRO A 343 33.96 -10.22 8.64
C PRO A 343 34.93 -11.26 9.23
N GLU A 344 35.72 -10.90 10.24
CA GLU A 344 36.65 -11.82 10.92
C GLU A 344 36.02 -12.70 11.98
N THR A 345 34.72 -12.49 12.30
CA THR A 345 34.01 -13.30 13.29
C THR A 345 33.96 -14.77 12.87
N SER A 346 34.59 -15.62 13.66
CA SER A 346 34.75 -17.05 13.38
C SER A 346 33.40 -17.79 13.49
N GLY A 347 33.15 -18.76 12.59
CA GLY A 347 31.98 -19.65 12.64
C GLY A 347 30.66 -19.04 12.20
N ALA A 348 30.63 -17.77 11.85
CA ALA A 348 29.43 -17.10 11.35
C ALA A 348 29.27 -17.27 9.82
N SER A 349 28.01 -17.38 9.36
CA SER A 349 27.72 -17.29 7.93
C SER A 349 27.85 -15.84 7.46
N ARG A 350 28.34 -15.63 6.22
CA ARG A 350 28.46 -14.27 5.66
C ARG A 350 27.27 -13.95 4.76
N LEU A 351 26.72 -12.78 4.92
CA LEU A 351 25.72 -12.19 4.05
C LEU A 351 26.36 -11.15 3.13
N ASP A 352 26.15 -11.30 1.82
CA ASP A 352 26.42 -10.31 0.80
C ASP A 352 25.12 -9.98 0.07
N LEU A 353 24.76 -8.69 -0.02
CA LEU A 353 23.49 -8.26 -0.61
C LEU A 353 23.43 -8.48 -2.12
N LEU A 354 24.54 -8.24 -2.84
CA LEU A 354 24.56 -8.41 -4.28
C LEU A 354 24.44 -9.89 -4.67
N ASP A 355 25.14 -10.76 -3.97
CA ASP A 355 25.08 -12.20 -4.20
C ASP A 355 23.72 -12.76 -3.78
N GLY A 356 23.17 -12.27 -2.67
CA GLY A 356 21.80 -12.57 -2.23
C GLY A 356 20.75 -12.17 -3.27
N ALA A 357 20.84 -10.96 -3.82
CA ALA A 357 19.94 -10.47 -4.87
C ALA A 357 20.06 -11.31 -6.15
N LYS A 358 21.28 -11.59 -6.63
CA LYS A 358 21.53 -12.45 -7.81
C LYS A 358 20.96 -13.86 -7.63
N ALA A 359 21.07 -14.41 -6.43
CA ALA A 359 20.51 -15.72 -6.08
C ALA A 359 18.99 -15.67 -5.83
N ARG A 360 18.37 -14.49 -5.88
CA ARG A 360 16.96 -14.26 -5.48
C ARG A 360 16.66 -14.83 -4.09
N ALA A 361 17.60 -14.66 -3.17
CA ALA A 361 17.41 -15.04 -1.78
C ALA A 361 16.41 -14.10 -1.08
N VAL A 362 15.86 -14.57 0.03
CA VAL A 362 15.08 -13.76 0.96
C VAL A 362 16.01 -13.35 2.09
N VAL A 363 16.33 -12.06 2.16
CA VAL A 363 17.19 -11.47 3.18
C VAL A 363 16.33 -10.65 4.14
N TYR A 364 16.46 -10.89 5.43
CA TYR A 364 15.72 -10.20 6.46
C TYR A 364 16.66 -9.57 7.48
N PHE A 365 16.55 -8.25 7.67
CA PHE A 365 17.28 -7.49 8.68
C PHE A 365 16.36 -7.15 9.85
N ASP A 366 16.63 -7.73 11.03
CA ASP A 366 16.01 -7.36 12.31
C ASP A 366 16.92 -6.36 13.04
N LEU A 367 16.58 -5.08 12.99
CA LEU A 367 17.45 -4.03 13.54
C LEU A 367 17.25 -3.75 15.02
N ARG A 368 16.16 -4.23 15.63
CA ARG A 368 15.85 -4.01 17.06
C ARG A 368 15.95 -2.54 17.49
N ALA A 369 15.39 -1.63 16.70
CA ALA A 369 15.44 -0.20 16.98
C ALA A 369 14.75 0.19 18.30
N ASP A 370 13.88 -0.64 18.83
CA ASP A 370 13.27 -0.51 20.16
C ASP A 370 14.31 -0.56 21.29
N ARG A 371 15.39 -1.30 21.10
CA ARG A 371 16.47 -1.48 22.08
C ARG A 371 17.65 -0.55 21.83
N HIS A 372 18.00 -0.34 20.56
CA HIS A 372 19.20 0.38 20.12
C HIS A 372 18.87 1.38 19.00
N PRO A 373 18.07 2.43 19.25
CA PRO A 373 17.56 3.31 18.20
C PRO A 373 18.67 4.00 17.39
N LEU A 374 19.74 4.47 18.05
CA LEU A 374 20.86 5.11 17.37
C LEU A 374 21.62 4.15 16.47
N LEU A 375 21.96 2.96 16.99
CA LEU A 375 22.67 1.94 16.22
C LEU A 375 21.83 1.42 15.05
N ALA A 376 20.53 1.24 15.25
CA ALA A 376 19.61 0.84 14.19
C ALA A 376 19.55 1.89 13.07
N GLN A 377 19.56 3.18 13.41
CA GLN A 377 19.57 4.27 12.43
C GLN A 377 20.87 4.30 11.63
N MET A 378 22.03 4.19 12.30
CA MET A 378 23.35 4.15 11.65
C MET A 378 23.44 2.94 10.71
N LEU A 379 23.08 1.76 11.21
CA LEU A 379 23.13 0.53 10.44
C LEU A 379 22.16 0.54 9.26
N ALA A 380 20.93 0.99 9.45
CA ALA A 380 19.98 1.13 8.35
C ALA A 380 20.50 2.06 7.25
N GLY A 381 21.16 3.17 7.63
CA GLY A 381 21.81 4.06 6.69
C GLY A 381 22.91 3.38 5.88
N ALA A 382 23.73 2.56 6.53
CA ALA A 382 24.78 1.77 5.87
C ALA A 382 24.18 0.67 4.95
N ILE A 383 23.12 -0.03 5.40
CA ILE A 383 22.40 -1.03 4.58
C ILE A 383 21.80 -0.39 3.34
N VAL A 384 21.12 0.76 3.46
CA VAL A 384 20.55 1.47 2.31
C VAL A 384 21.64 1.93 1.35
N GLY A 385 22.79 2.39 1.85
CA GLY A 385 23.96 2.71 1.02
C GLY A 385 24.51 1.48 0.31
N ASP A 386 24.52 0.31 0.95
CA ASP A 386 24.93 -0.95 0.32
C ASP A 386 23.89 -1.48 -0.69
N LEU A 387 22.61 -1.24 -0.45
CA LEU A 387 21.54 -1.46 -1.43
C LEU A 387 21.74 -0.60 -2.68
N GLN A 388 22.17 0.67 -2.54
CA GLN A 388 22.47 1.52 -3.69
C GLN A 388 23.63 0.93 -4.53
N ALA A 389 24.69 0.46 -3.89
CA ALA A 389 25.79 -0.23 -4.56
C ALA A 389 25.34 -1.56 -5.19
N THR A 390 24.48 -2.31 -4.52
CA THR A 390 23.87 -3.55 -5.03
C THR A 390 23.03 -3.28 -6.28
N VAL A 391 22.15 -2.29 -6.24
CA VAL A 391 21.34 -1.86 -7.38
C VAL A 391 22.21 -1.40 -8.56
N ALA A 392 23.30 -0.68 -8.29
CA ALA A 392 24.27 -0.31 -9.32
C ALA A 392 24.94 -1.54 -9.96
N GLY A 393 25.26 -2.55 -9.15
CA GLY A 393 25.84 -3.83 -9.63
C GLY A 393 24.88 -4.73 -10.42
N LEU A 394 23.57 -4.45 -10.36
CA LEU A 394 22.53 -5.15 -11.13
C LEU A 394 22.17 -4.44 -12.44
N GLN A 395 22.71 -3.24 -12.71
CA GLN A 395 22.45 -2.53 -13.97
C GLN A 395 22.91 -3.36 -15.18
N GLY A 396 22.08 -3.39 -16.23
CA GLY A 396 22.35 -4.19 -17.42
C GLY A 396 22.10 -5.70 -17.29
N ARG A 397 21.89 -6.19 -16.07
CA ARG A 397 21.48 -7.58 -15.78
C ARG A 397 20.42 -7.58 -14.68
N PRO A 398 19.20 -7.08 -14.97
CA PRO A 398 18.18 -6.89 -13.96
C PRO A 398 17.75 -8.20 -13.32
N VAL A 399 17.62 -8.17 -12.00
CA VAL A 399 17.11 -9.31 -11.21
C VAL A 399 15.86 -8.87 -10.49
N SER A 400 14.75 -9.57 -10.75
CA SER A 400 13.50 -9.26 -10.09
C SER A 400 13.61 -9.43 -8.57
N THR A 401 13.62 -8.31 -7.86
CA THR A 401 13.83 -8.25 -6.41
C THR A 401 12.88 -7.24 -5.78
N LEU A 402 12.25 -7.63 -4.69
CA LEU A 402 11.51 -6.72 -3.82
C LEU A 402 12.42 -6.20 -2.72
N VAL A 403 12.52 -4.90 -2.55
CA VAL A 403 13.13 -4.27 -1.37
C VAL A 403 12.01 -3.65 -0.54
N MET A 404 11.84 -4.12 0.69
CA MET A 404 10.85 -3.63 1.62
C MET A 404 11.54 -2.96 2.80
N ILE A 405 11.17 -1.70 3.08
CA ILE A 405 11.71 -0.93 4.20
C ILE A 405 10.52 -0.43 5.03
N ASP A 406 10.31 -1.04 6.19
CA ASP A 406 9.29 -0.51 7.13
C ASP A 406 9.85 0.69 7.91
N GLU A 407 8.99 1.62 8.26
CA GLU A 407 9.32 2.87 8.99
C GLU A 407 10.51 3.64 8.37
N PHE A 408 10.60 3.67 7.03
CA PHE A 408 11.74 4.26 6.33
C PHE A 408 11.98 5.73 6.69
N SER A 409 10.91 6.47 7.01
CA SER A 409 10.98 7.88 7.43
C SER A 409 11.78 8.10 8.72
N ALA A 410 11.87 7.07 9.56
CA ALA A 410 12.60 7.13 10.83
C ALA A 410 14.08 6.70 10.70
N ILE A 411 14.41 5.88 9.70
CA ILE A 411 15.73 5.23 9.65
C ILE A 411 16.69 5.82 8.61
N ALA A 412 16.29 6.04 7.38
CA ALA A 412 17.20 6.52 6.34
C ALA A 412 16.48 7.22 5.16
N PRO A 413 15.59 8.19 5.39
CA PRO A 413 14.69 8.68 4.36
C PRO A 413 15.39 9.34 3.18
N GLU A 414 16.41 10.16 3.40
CA GLU A 414 17.13 10.89 2.33
C GLU A 414 17.91 9.92 1.43
N ARG A 415 18.41 8.82 2.00
CA ARG A 415 19.16 7.80 1.24
C ARG A 415 18.26 6.92 0.39
N VAL A 416 17.05 6.66 0.86
CA VAL A 416 16.07 5.86 0.09
C VAL A 416 15.70 6.57 -1.22
N VAL A 417 15.65 7.91 -1.24
CA VAL A 417 15.42 8.68 -2.48
C VAL A 417 16.44 8.33 -3.56
N GLY A 418 17.69 8.12 -3.19
CA GLY A 418 18.74 7.72 -4.14
C GLY A 418 18.56 6.33 -4.78
N LEU A 419 17.73 5.45 -4.18
CA LEU A 419 17.41 4.14 -4.75
C LEU A 419 16.46 4.23 -5.95
N PHE A 420 15.49 5.14 -5.92
CA PHE A 420 14.46 5.23 -6.96
C PHE A 420 15.03 5.38 -8.37
N ALA A 421 16.03 6.23 -8.52
CA ALA A 421 16.59 6.57 -9.82
C ALA A 421 17.16 5.37 -10.59
N ARG A 422 17.62 4.33 -9.88
CA ARG A 422 18.29 3.17 -10.48
C ARG A 422 17.57 1.85 -10.25
N ALA A 423 16.66 1.79 -9.28
CA ALA A 423 15.98 0.57 -8.87
C ALA A 423 15.20 -0.07 -10.02
N GLY A 424 14.46 0.72 -10.81
CA GLY A 424 13.68 0.23 -11.95
C GLY A 424 14.54 -0.49 -12.98
N GLY A 425 15.65 0.12 -13.43
CA GLY A 425 16.57 -0.49 -14.41
C GLY A 425 17.30 -1.73 -13.91
N ALA A 426 17.40 -1.92 -12.60
CA ALA A 426 17.96 -3.10 -11.95
C ALA A 426 16.92 -4.22 -11.70
N GLY A 427 15.65 -4.01 -12.03
CA GLY A 427 14.57 -4.95 -11.75
C GLY A 427 14.10 -4.94 -10.28
N VAL A 428 14.43 -3.87 -9.54
CA VAL A 428 14.13 -3.75 -8.11
C VAL A 428 12.86 -2.95 -7.89
N SER A 429 11.89 -3.54 -7.18
CA SER A 429 10.67 -2.87 -6.72
C SER A 429 10.81 -2.46 -5.27
N LEU A 430 10.51 -1.20 -4.96
CA LEU A 430 10.55 -0.70 -3.58
C LEU A 430 9.15 -0.70 -2.98
N VAL A 431 9.02 -1.23 -1.76
CA VAL A 431 7.84 -1.13 -0.91
C VAL A 431 8.24 -0.44 0.37
N LEU A 432 7.83 0.80 0.52
CA LEU A 432 8.19 1.64 1.66
C LEU A 432 7.02 1.74 2.63
N GLY A 433 7.29 1.61 3.93
CA GLY A 433 6.32 1.78 4.99
C GLY A 433 6.60 3.02 5.83
N THR A 434 5.57 3.81 6.15
CA THR A 434 5.65 4.90 7.14
C THR A 434 4.34 5.03 7.91
N GLN A 435 4.36 5.65 9.08
CA GLN A 435 3.13 5.86 9.84
C GLN A 435 2.38 7.09 9.36
N GLU A 436 3.10 8.19 9.13
CA GLU A 436 2.52 9.49 8.79
C GLU A 436 3.28 10.14 7.64
N LEU A 437 2.57 10.81 6.75
CA LEU A 437 3.21 11.61 5.70
C LEU A 437 3.89 12.86 6.26
N ALA A 438 3.38 13.38 7.37
CA ALA A 438 3.95 14.54 8.04
C ALA A 438 5.41 14.32 8.50
N ASP A 439 5.80 13.06 8.77
CA ASP A 439 7.18 12.69 9.14
C ASP A 439 8.20 12.99 8.04
N MET A 440 7.74 13.14 6.81
CA MET A 440 8.57 13.50 5.66
C MET A 440 8.66 15.03 5.40
N ARG A 441 7.95 15.84 6.20
CA ARG A 441 7.96 17.32 6.12
C ARG A 441 8.51 17.98 7.37
N LEU A 442 9.48 17.37 8.01
CA LEU A 442 10.17 17.96 9.15
C LEU A 442 11.17 19.04 8.71
N PRO A 443 11.55 19.98 9.60
CA PRO A 443 12.59 20.97 9.30
C PRO A 443 13.87 20.31 8.76
N GLY A 444 14.38 20.84 7.64
CA GLY A 444 15.50 20.27 6.91
C GLY A 444 15.14 19.10 5.96
N ARG A 445 13.85 18.78 5.84
CA ARG A 445 13.33 17.70 4.95
C ARG A 445 12.09 18.15 4.16
N GLU A 446 11.98 19.41 3.88
CA GLU A 446 10.76 20.03 3.31
C GLU A 446 10.38 19.41 1.95
N MET A 447 11.38 19.00 1.15
CA MET A 447 11.17 18.43 -0.19
C MET A 447 11.13 16.90 -0.22
N LEU A 448 11.29 16.22 0.92
CA LEU A 448 11.41 14.75 0.94
C LEU A 448 10.12 14.07 0.49
N LEU A 449 8.97 14.56 0.93
CA LEU A 449 7.66 14.01 0.55
C LEU A 449 7.46 14.09 -0.96
N GLU A 450 7.73 15.24 -1.56
CA GLU A 450 7.58 15.49 -3.00
C GLU A 450 8.55 14.60 -3.81
N GLN A 451 9.78 14.44 -3.33
CA GLN A 451 10.76 13.56 -3.95
C GLN A 451 10.35 12.09 -3.89
N VAL A 452 9.79 11.64 -2.77
CA VAL A 452 9.31 10.26 -2.62
C VAL A 452 8.09 10.05 -3.52
N VAL A 453 7.05 10.90 -3.38
CA VAL A 453 5.78 10.76 -4.12
C VAL A 453 5.99 10.84 -5.63
N GLY A 454 6.88 11.71 -6.11
CA GLY A 454 7.21 11.84 -7.54
C GLY A 454 7.82 10.59 -8.17
N ASN A 455 8.30 9.63 -7.35
CA ASN A 455 8.89 8.37 -7.81
C ASN A 455 7.98 7.15 -7.59
N LEU A 456 6.79 7.33 -6.99
CA LEU A 456 5.88 6.23 -6.71
C LEU A 456 4.94 5.95 -7.89
N SER A 457 4.64 4.67 -8.10
CA SER A 457 3.55 4.24 -8.98
C SER A 457 2.23 4.15 -8.22
N VAL A 458 2.29 3.70 -6.95
CA VAL A 458 1.11 3.45 -6.12
C VAL A 458 1.35 3.93 -4.69
N LEU A 459 0.30 4.50 -4.09
CA LEU A 459 0.24 4.82 -2.68
C LEU A 459 -0.93 4.05 -2.05
N ILE A 460 -0.67 3.31 -0.98
CA ILE A 460 -1.68 2.58 -0.20
C ILE A 460 -1.84 3.29 1.13
N ALA A 461 -2.99 3.94 1.32
CA ALA A 461 -3.30 4.69 2.53
C ALA A 461 -4.27 3.91 3.42
N HIS A 462 -3.76 3.35 4.51
CA HIS A 462 -4.57 2.90 5.64
C HIS A 462 -5.05 4.10 6.45
N ARG A 463 -5.87 3.85 7.49
CA ARG A 463 -6.38 4.90 8.37
C ARG A 463 -5.26 5.82 8.86
N GLN A 464 -5.48 7.12 8.71
CA GLN A 464 -4.67 8.18 9.28
C GLN A 464 -5.35 8.78 10.49
N VAL A 465 -4.59 9.23 11.47
CA VAL A 465 -5.09 9.89 12.68
C VAL A 465 -4.83 11.39 12.62
N VAL A 466 -3.74 11.80 11.98
CA VAL A 466 -3.34 13.20 11.85
C VAL A 466 -4.07 13.84 10.66
N PRO A 467 -4.88 14.91 10.88
CA PRO A 467 -5.63 15.56 9.80
C PRO A 467 -4.75 16.04 8.64
N ALA A 468 -3.60 16.63 8.92
CA ALA A 468 -2.67 17.09 7.88
C ALA A 468 -2.22 15.97 6.92
N SER A 469 -1.94 14.76 7.44
CA SER A 469 -1.63 13.60 6.59
C SER A 469 -2.84 13.15 5.76
N ALA A 470 -4.04 13.18 6.33
CA ALA A 470 -5.27 12.83 5.61
C ALA A 470 -5.60 13.84 4.50
N GLU A 471 -5.37 15.12 4.72
CA GLU A 471 -5.53 16.19 3.72
C GLU A 471 -4.54 16.06 2.58
N LEU A 472 -3.27 15.76 2.88
CA LEU A 472 -2.24 15.48 1.87
C LEU A 472 -2.63 14.29 0.99
N LEU A 473 -3.15 13.22 1.58
CA LEU A 473 -3.61 12.04 0.84
C LEU A 473 -4.82 12.37 -0.05
N ALA A 474 -5.77 13.14 0.46
CA ALA A 474 -6.92 13.60 -0.33
C ALA A 474 -6.46 14.41 -1.54
N ALA A 475 -5.51 15.33 -1.35
CA ALA A 475 -4.97 16.16 -2.42
C ALA A 475 -4.23 15.38 -3.53
N MET A 476 -3.78 14.15 -3.26
CA MET A 476 -3.14 13.26 -4.24
C MET A 476 -4.15 12.47 -5.07
N THR A 477 -5.45 12.56 -4.78
CA THR A 477 -6.49 11.85 -5.54
C THR A 477 -7.05 12.70 -6.68
N GLU A 478 -7.59 12.04 -7.70
CA GLU A 478 -8.31 12.73 -8.78
C GLU A 478 -9.42 13.64 -8.23
N THR A 479 -9.75 14.70 -8.96
CA THR A 479 -10.87 15.57 -8.61
C THR A 479 -12.11 15.20 -9.41
N ARG A 480 -13.27 15.27 -8.76
CA ARG A 480 -14.58 15.01 -9.36
C ARG A 480 -15.46 16.25 -9.26
N GLY A 481 -16.22 16.53 -10.31
CA GLY A 481 -17.21 17.61 -10.28
C GLY A 481 -18.43 17.23 -9.44
N VAL A 482 -18.65 17.94 -8.36
CA VAL A 482 -19.77 17.76 -7.42
C VAL A 482 -20.73 18.92 -7.57
N TRP A 483 -22.04 18.64 -7.64
CA TRP A 483 -23.07 19.68 -7.67
C TRP A 483 -23.53 20.01 -6.25
N ARG A 484 -23.24 21.22 -5.79
CA ARG A 484 -23.77 21.76 -4.55
C ARG A 484 -25.02 22.59 -4.81
N THR A 485 -26.07 22.35 -4.02
CA THR A 485 -27.31 23.14 -4.08
C THR A 485 -27.38 24.01 -2.84
N SER A 486 -27.41 25.32 -3.01
CA SER A 486 -27.60 26.28 -1.93
C SER A 486 -29.05 26.77 -1.94
N HIS A 487 -29.70 26.72 -0.77
CA HIS A 487 -31.03 27.30 -0.53
C HIS A 487 -30.86 28.74 -0.06
N HIS A 488 -31.43 29.68 -0.79
CA HIS A 488 -31.52 31.05 -0.36
C HIS A 488 -32.87 31.25 0.38
N GLY A 489 -32.87 32.11 1.40
CA GLY A 489 -34.07 32.38 2.22
C GLY A 489 -35.28 32.90 1.45
N ASN A 490 -35.15 33.25 0.17
CA ASN A 490 -36.20 33.65 -0.77
C ASN A 490 -36.77 32.47 -1.60
N GLY A 491 -36.43 31.21 -1.26
CA GLY A 491 -36.87 30.03 -1.99
C GLY A 491 -36.14 29.75 -3.30
N ARG A 492 -35.13 30.54 -3.66
CA ARG A 492 -34.29 30.30 -4.85
C ARG A 492 -33.25 29.22 -4.56
N LEU A 493 -33.15 28.26 -5.48
CA LEU A 493 -32.12 27.22 -5.50
C LEU A 493 -31.00 27.66 -6.47
N THR A 494 -29.80 27.74 -5.96
CA THR A 494 -28.62 27.93 -6.81
C THR A 494 -27.80 26.63 -6.82
N ARG A 495 -27.45 26.15 -8.00
CA ARG A 495 -26.58 24.99 -8.19
C ARG A 495 -25.22 25.47 -8.65
N THR A 496 -24.18 25.11 -7.89
CA THR A 496 -22.79 25.38 -8.24
C THR A 496 -22.09 24.05 -8.46
N ARG A 497 -21.25 23.97 -9.48
CA ARG A 497 -20.40 22.79 -9.68
C ARG A 497 -19.05 23.08 -9.06
N ASP A 498 -18.74 22.37 -7.98
CA ASP A 498 -17.45 22.42 -7.30
C ASP A 498 -16.61 21.21 -7.66
N LEU A 499 -15.30 21.33 -7.57
CA LEU A 499 -14.37 20.22 -7.70
C LEU A 499 -14.02 19.71 -6.30
N GLU A 500 -14.26 18.45 -6.06
CA GLU A 500 -13.87 17.78 -4.81
C GLU A 500 -12.93 16.61 -5.12
N HIS A 501 -12.04 16.30 -4.18
CA HIS A 501 -11.19 15.11 -4.29
C HIS A 501 -12.03 13.83 -4.23
N ALA A 502 -11.64 12.83 -5.01
CA ALA A 502 -12.35 11.54 -5.07
C ALA A 502 -12.38 10.82 -3.72
N LEU A 503 -11.40 11.10 -2.86
CA LEU A 503 -11.33 10.63 -1.48
C LEU A 503 -11.15 11.84 -0.55
N GLY A 504 -12.11 12.08 0.33
CA GLY A 504 -12.02 13.15 1.32
C GLY A 504 -11.17 12.78 2.52
N ALA A 505 -10.54 13.77 3.18
CA ALA A 505 -9.71 13.56 4.37
C ALA A 505 -10.48 12.83 5.49
N GLY A 506 -11.75 13.18 5.74
CA GLY A 506 -12.60 12.50 6.71
C GLY A 506 -12.83 11.02 6.40
N GLN A 507 -12.86 10.64 5.13
CA GLN A 507 -12.99 9.24 4.72
C GLN A 507 -11.71 8.45 5.03
N VAL A 508 -10.52 9.04 4.79
CA VAL A 508 -9.23 8.45 5.15
C VAL A 508 -9.12 8.22 6.65
N MET A 509 -9.54 9.20 7.46
CA MET A 509 -9.52 9.12 8.92
C MET A 509 -10.50 8.08 9.49
N SER A 510 -11.59 7.80 8.77
CA SER A 510 -12.65 6.86 9.19
C SER A 510 -12.49 5.44 8.63
N LEU A 511 -11.40 5.14 7.89
CA LEU A 511 -11.15 3.80 7.39
C LEU A 511 -11.10 2.78 8.53
N ALA A 512 -11.81 1.68 8.36
CA ALA A 512 -11.78 0.57 9.32
C ALA A 512 -10.45 -0.18 9.23
N GLN A 513 -10.06 -0.86 10.31
CA GLN A 513 -8.87 -1.72 10.32
C GLN A 513 -8.91 -2.74 9.17
N GLY A 514 -7.80 -2.89 8.46
CA GLY A 514 -7.68 -3.77 7.30
C GLY A 514 -8.33 -3.23 6.03
N TRP A 515 -8.81 -1.99 6.03
CA TRP A 515 -9.21 -1.26 4.84
C TRP A 515 -8.15 -0.23 4.45
N ALA A 516 -7.98 -0.01 3.16
CA ALA A 516 -7.09 1.01 2.66
C ALA A 516 -7.64 1.65 1.38
N ALA A 517 -7.24 2.89 1.14
CA ALA A 517 -7.36 3.53 -0.16
C ALA A 517 -6.10 3.22 -0.97
N VAL A 518 -6.26 2.68 -2.16
CA VAL A 518 -5.18 2.42 -3.12
C VAL A 518 -5.25 3.50 -4.19
N ILE A 519 -4.23 4.35 -4.25
CA ILE A 519 -4.15 5.52 -5.12
C ILE A 519 -3.12 5.22 -6.21
N GLY A 520 -3.56 5.14 -7.45
CA GLY A 520 -2.70 4.97 -8.62
C GLY A 520 -2.10 6.31 -9.05
N LEU A 521 -0.91 6.64 -8.61
CA LEU A 521 -0.26 7.92 -8.90
C LEU A 521 0.14 8.01 -10.37
N SER A 522 0.59 6.91 -10.97
CA SER A 522 0.84 6.82 -12.43
C SER A 522 -0.44 6.93 -13.27
N ASP A 523 -1.60 6.66 -12.68
CA ASP A 523 -2.91 6.67 -13.35
C ASP A 523 -3.72 7.94 -13.00
N GLY A 524 -3.06 9.05 -12.75
CA GLY A 524 -3.70 10.35 -12.50
C GLY A 524 -4.42 10.46 -11.15
N GLY A 525 -4.04 9.68 -10.15
CA GLY A 525 -4.64 9.73 -8.81
C GLY A 525 -5.95 8.96 -8.69
N CYS A 526 -6.22 8.02 -9.62
CA CYS A 526 -7.39 7.13 -9.52
C CYS A 526 -7.37 6.36 -8.19
N VAL A 527 -8.50 6.35 -7.46
CA VAL A 527 -8.58 5.77 -6.13
C VAL A 527 -9.58 4.63 -6.05
N SER A 528 -9.18 3.55 -5.37
CA SER A 528 -10.02 2.42 -4.97
C SER A 528 -9.94 2.21 -3.47
N VAL A 529 -11.09 2.07 -2.78
CA VAL A 529 -11.14 1.74 -1.35
C VAL A 529 -11.45 0.26 -1.18
N ALA A 530 -10.48 -0.48 -0.65
CA ALA A 530 -10.53 -1.94 -0.58
C ALA A 530 -10.29 -2.49 0.83
N ARG A 531 -10.88 -3.66 1.10
CA ARG A 531 -10.44 -4.52 2.20
C ARG A 531 -9.20 -5.28 1.74
N MET A 532 -8.10 -5.04 2.44
CA MET A 532 -6.81 -5.62 2.10
C MET A 532 -6.75 -7.11 2.44
N LEU A 533 -5.99 -7.85 1.63
CA LEU A 533 -5.73 -9.26 1.85
C LEU A 533 -4.64 -9.46 2.91
N SER A 534 -4.65 -10.61 3.56
CA SER A 534 -3.67 -10.99 4.57
C SER A 534 -3.20 -12.42 4.38
N VAL A 535 -1.98 -12.70 4.75
CA VAL A 535 -1.46 -14.07 4.83
C VAL A 535 -2.19 -14.77 5.98
N LYS A 536 -2.95 -15.83 5.68
CA LYS A 536 -3.55 -16.67 6.72
C LYS A 536 -2.43 -17.57 7.26
N HIS A 537 -2.09 -17.42 8.52
CA HIS A 537 -1.26 -18.43 9.19
C HIS A 537 -2.03 -19.75 9.19
N ARG A 538 -1.44 -20.79 8.61
CA ARG A 538 -1.91 -22.16 8.83
C ARG A 538 -1.50 -22.52 10.27
N HIS A 539 -2.48 -22.54 11.18
CA HIS A 539 -2.31 -23.10 12.52
C HIS A 539 -2.12 -24.59 12.44
#